data_eaf51526859b7ce30e171194a8fd788c
#
_entry.id   eaf51526859b7ce30e171194a8fd788c
#
_cell.length_a   1.000
_cell.length_b   1.000
_cell.length_c   1.000
_cell.angle_alpha   90.00
_cell.angle_beta   90.00
_cell.angle_gamma   90.00
#
_symmetry.space_group_name_H-M   'P 1'
#
loop_
_entity.id
_entity.type
_entity.pdbx_description
1 polymer ?
#
loop_
_entity_poly.entity_id
_entity_poly.type
_entity_poly.pdbx_seq_one_letter_code
_entity_poly.pdbx_strand_id
1 'polypeptide(L)'
;MKKGIFYTLAVLLFYSSCIEKPVYPSKPVIKYVNFLRYGSNPLDPTAVELVVSFTDNEGDIGLSQADTQSVFKYGNVWLEYYYDSANTGVWAAFDSSITTPKFDTFRFAYRVPPVLPPGDPSEPMKGLIYVKQQPFIKVHDRIKYVVYMYDKAGHKSDTIQTPSISFK
;
A
#
# COMPACT_ATOMS: atom_id res chain seq x y z
N MET A 1 -32.63 -51.55 -5.52
CA MET A 1 -32.16 -50.66 -4.44
C MET A 1 -30.62 -50.49 -4.34
N LYS A 2 -29.77 -51.39 -4.87
CA LYS A 2 -28.30 -51.27 -4.77
C LYS A 2 -27.64 -50.25 -5.70
N LYS A 3 -28.26 -49.88 -6.84
CA LYS A 3 -27.71 -48.93 -7.81
C LYS A 3 -27.82 -47.46 -7.37
N GLY A 4 -28.84 -47.10 -6.55
CA GLY A 4 -29.02 -45.71 -6.08
C GLY A 4 -27.96 -45.28 -5.04
N ILE A 5 -27.50 -46.22 -4.21
CA ILE A 5 -26.50 -45.94 -3.16
C ILE A 5 -25.13 -45.61 -3.78
N PHE A 6 -24.81 -46.24 -4.92
CA PHE A 6 -23.53 -46.02 -5.61
C PHE A 6 -23.41 -44.62 -6.24
N TYR A 7 -24.50 -44.08 -6.77
CA TYR A 7 -24.54 -42.72 -7.32
C TYR A 7 -24.48 -41.64 -6.23
N THR A 8 -25.11 -41.88 -5.08
CA THR A 8 -25.07 -40.94 -3.94
C THR A 8 -23.67 -40.84 -3.34
N LEU A 9 -22.95 -41.97 -3.27
CA LEU A 9 -21.58 -42.00 -2.76
C LEU A 9 -20.57 -41.31 -3.73
N ALA A 10 -20.79 -41.48 -5.05
CA ALA A 10 -19.95 -40.84 -6.06
C ALA A 10 -20.10 -39.28 -6.08
N VAL A 11 -21.31 -38.77 -5.83
CA VAL A 11 -21.56 -37.32 -5.77
C VAL A 11 -20.91 -36.66 -4.53
N LEU A 12 -20.85 -37.37 -3.41
CA LEU A 12 -20.21 -36.87 -2.18
C LEU A 12 -18.67 -36.72 -2.29
N LEU A 13 -18.03 -37.45 -3.21
CA LEU A 13 -16.58 -37.37 -3.41
C LEU A 13 -16.11 -36.10 -4.20
N PHE A 14 -17.01 -35.43 -4.87
CA PHE A 14 -16.68 -34.22 -5.64
C PHE A 14 -16.69 -32.91 -4.82
N TYR A 15 -17.15 -32.93 -3.57
CA TYR A 15 -17.23 -31.73 -2.73
C TYR A 15 -16.02 -31.49 -1.82
N SER A 16 -15.01 -32.35 -1.81
CA SER A 16 -13.77 -32.10 -1.08
C SER A 16 -12.73 -31.35 -1.94
N SER A 17 -13.13 -30.27 -2.59
CA SER A 17 -12.17 -29.32 -3.16
C SER A 17 -11.50 -28.60 -2.00
N CYS A 18 -10.37 -29.09 -1.56
CA CYS A 18 -9.50 -28.38 -0.64
C CYS A 18 -9.01 -27.12 -1.38
N ILE A 19 -9.56 -25.94 -1.07
CA ILE A 19 -9.03 -24.68 -1.56
C ILE A 19 -7.73 -24.46 -0.81
N GLU A 20 -6.61 -24.69 -1.49
CA GLU A 20 -5.29 -24.35 -0.92
C GLU A 20 -5.22 -22.87 -0.66
N LYS A 21 -4.86 -22.48 0.57
CA LYS A 21 -4.61 -21.08 0.90
C LYS A 21 -3.37 -20.60 0.13
N PRO A 22 -3.40 -19.40 -0.45
CA PRO A 22 -2.23 -18.84 -1.10
C PRO A 22 -1.10 -18.68 -0.08
N VAL A 23 0.13 -18.92 -0.50
CA VAL A 23 1.34 -18.68 0.32
C VAL A 23 2.02 -17.43 -0.20
N TYR A 24 2.21 -16.46 0.66
CA TYR A 24 2.94 -15.24 0.37
C TYR A 24 4.24 -15.18 1.21
N PRO A 25 5.19 -14.29 0.89
CA PRO A 25 6.30 -13.99 1.79
C PRO A 25 5.79 -13.36 3.10
N SER A 26 6.48 -13.63 4.23
CA SER A 26 6.20 -12.97 5.51
C SER A 26 6.50 -11.46 5.48
N LYS A 27 7.39 -11.05 4.59
CA LYS A 27 7.64 -9.65 4.31
C LYS A 27 6.57 -9.13 3.34
N PRO A 28 5.89 -8.01 3.63
CA PRO A 28 4.89 -7.45 2.72
C PRO A 28 5.48 -7.19 1.34
N VAL A 29 4.76 -7.58 0.29
CA VAL A 29 5.12 -7.24 -1.09
C VAL A 29 4.12 -6.24 -1.62
N ILE A 30 4.61 -5.08 -2.07
CA ILE A 30 3.77 -4.02 -2.61
C ILE A 30 4.07 -3.75 -4.09
N LYS A 31 3.05 -3.29 -4.83
CA LYS A 31 3.20 -2.88 -6.23
C LYS A 31 2.37 -1.63 -6.50
N TYR A 32 2.90 -0.73 -7.32
CA TYR A 32 2.12 0.39 -7.85
C TYR A 32 0.97 -0.11 -8.71
N VAL A 33 -0.21 0.48 -8.51
CA VAL A 33 -1.41 0.18 -9.29
C VAL A 33 -1.85 1.39 -10.10
N ASN A 34 -2.10 2.54 -9.41
CA ASN A 34 -2.64 3.72 -10.07
C ASN A 34 -2.37 5.00 -9.27
N PHE A 35 -2.56 6.14 -9.94
CA PHE A 35 -2.59 7.46 -9.34
C PHE A 35 -3.80 8.22 -9.86
N LEU A 36 -4.75 8.47 -8.98
CA LEU A 36 -6.02 9.11 -9.29
C LEU A 36 -5.96 10.60 -8.93
N ARG A 37 -6.67 11.42 -9.69
CA ARG A 37 -6.77 12.86 -9.50
C ARG A 37 -8.24 13.23 -9.36
N TYR A 38 -8.54 14.08 -8.39
CA TYR A 38 -9.91 14.53 -8.10
C TYR A 38 -9.98 16.06 -8.21
N GLY A 39 -11.09 16.55 -8.71
CA GLY A 39 -11.34 17.96 -8.97
C GLY A 39 -11.72 18.20 -10.42
N SER A 40 -12.10 19.43 -10.74
CA SER A 40 -12.54 19.83 -12.10
C SER A 40 -11.37 19.97 -13.10
N ASN A 41 -10.16 20.18 -12.60
CA ASN A 41 -8.95 20.33 -13.42
C ASN A 41 -7.93 19.24 -13.06
N PRO A 42 -7.65 18.28 -13.95
CA PRO A 42 -6.67 17.23 -13.69
C PRO A 42 -5.22 17.73 -13.62
N LEU A 43 -4.94 18.95 -14.09
CA LEU A 43 -3.62 19.58 -13.99
C LEU A 43 -3.44 20.37 -12.67
N ASP A 44 -4.55 20.60 -11.98
CA ASP A 44 -4.60 21.26 -10.67
C ASP A 44 -5.66 20.57 -9.79
N PRO A 45 -5.42 19.30 -9.40
CA PRO A 45 -6.39 18.55 -8.63
C PRO A 45 -6.50 19.06 -7.19
N THR A 46 -7.70 19.00 -6.64
CA THR A 46 -7.95 19.34 -5.22
C THR A 46 -7.62 18.19 -4.27
N ALA A 47 -7.58 16.98 -4.79
CA ALA A 47 -7.12 15.79 -4.10
C ALA A 47 -6.46 14.81 -5.07
N VAL A 48 -5.57 13.97 -4.55
CA VAL A 48 -4.96 12.87 -5.28
C VAL A 48 -5.02 11.60 -4.44
N GLU A 49 -4.96 10.45 -5.10
CA GLU A 49 -4.97 9.17 -4.42
C GLU A 49 -3.99 8.20 -5.11
N LEU A 50 -3.02 7.76 -4.34
CA LEU A 50 -2.11 6.70 -4.76
C LEU A 50 -2.71 5.34 -4.39
N VAL A 51 -2.77 4.44 -5.36
CA VAL A 51 -3.24 3.08 -5.15
C VAL A 51 -2.07 2.11 -5.28
N VAL A 52 -1.84 1.33 -4.24
CA VAL A 52 -0.85 0.25 -4.21
C VAL A 52 -1.53 -1.07 -3.87
N SER A 53 -1.15 -2.15 -4.53
CA SER A 53 -1.55 -3.49 -4.10
C SER A 53 -0.53 -4.03 -3.10
N PHE A 54 -1.00 -4.92 -2.24
CA PHE A 54 -0.14 -5.65 -1.32
C PHE A 54 -0.49 -7.14 -1.28
N THR A 55 0.51 -7.94 -0.88
CA THR A 55 0.33 -9.32 -0.39
C THR A 55 1.15 -9.48 0.87
N ASP A 56 0.63 -10.23 1.83
CA ASP A 56 1.25 -10.50 3.11
C ASP A 56 0.80 -11.88 3.61
N ASN A 57 1.72 -12.67 4.18
CA ASN A 57 1.40 -14.04 4.59
C ASN A 57 0.66 -14.11 5.92
N GLU A 58 0.96 -13.22 6.83
CA GLU A 58 0.40 -13.16 8.17
C GLU A 58 -0.87 -12.29 8.25
N GLY A 59 -1.10 -11.43 7.25
CA GLY A 59 -2.23 -10.50 7.21
C GLY A 59 -2.17 -9.42 8.28
N ASP A 60 -1.00 -9.15 8.84
CA ASP A 60 -0.79 -8.25 9.97
C ASP A 60 -0.36 -6.82 9.54
N ILE A 61 -0.76 -6.39 8.36
CA ILE A 61 -0.43 -5.06 7.82
C ILE A 61 -1.11 -3.90 8.55
N GLY A 62 -2.15 -4.18 9.34
CA GLY A 62 -2.95 -3.16 10.02
C GLY A 62 -2.41 -2.77 11.38
N LEU A 63 -2.41 -1.46 11.68
CA LEU A 63 -2.00 -0.91 12.97
C LEU A 63 -3.20 -0.39 13.77
N SER A 64 -3.32 -0.80 15.02
CA SER A 64 -4.25 -0.21 15.98
C SER A 64 -3.77 1.18 16.42
N GLN A 65 -4.63 1.95 17.09
CA GLN A 65 -4.24 3.25 17.65
C GLN A 65 -3.16 3.14 18.74
N ALA A 66 -3.02 1.98 19.38
CA ALA A 66 -2.03 1.73 20.42
C ALA A 66 -0.63 1.44 19.84
N ASP A 67 -0.53 1.07 18.56
CA ASP A 67 0.73 0.78 17.88
C ASP A 67 1.45 2.08 17.50
N THR A 68 2.07 2.75 18.47
CA THR A 68 2.69 4.08 18.30
C THR A 68 4.20 4.10 18.49
N GLN A 69 4.82 2.94 18.72
CA GLN A 69 6.24 2.85 19.04
C GLN A 69 7.11 2.61 17.80
N SER A 70 8.39 2.98 17.90
CA SER A 70 9.40 2.71 16.87
C SER A 70 8.99 3.26 15.49
N VAL A 71 9.04 2.41 14.47
CA VAL A 71 8.71 2.75 13.07
C VAL A 71 7.24 3.13 12.87
N PHE A 72 6.35 2.78 13.80
CA PHE A 72 4.90 3.00 13.72
C PHE A 72 4.42 4.34 14.28
N LYS A 73 5.32 5.16 14.84
CA LYS A 73 4.97 6.44 15.47
C LYS A 73 4.04 7.30 14.60
N TYR A 74 4.27 7.35 13.31
CA TYR A 74 3.50 8.17 12.38
C TYR A 74 2.61 7.36 11.45
N GLY A 75 2.84 6.07 11.33
CA GLY A 75 2.13 5.17 10.43
C GLY A 75 3.02 4.06 9.93
N ASN A 76 2.51 3.25 9.02
CA ASN A 76 3.25 2.11 8.47
C ASN A 76 3.35 2.11 6.95
N VAL A 77 2.68 3.02 6.26
CA VAL A 77 2.87 3.26 4.83
C VAL A 77 3.55 4.61 4.66
N TRP A 78 4.67 4.63 3.99
CA TRP A 78 5.52 5.79 3.82
C TRP A 78 5.64 6.17 2.36
N LEU A 79 5.44 7.45 2.06
CA LEU A 79 5.62 8.06 0.75
C LEU A 79 6.71 9.13 0.86
N GLU A 80 7.79 8.95 0.13
CA GLU A 80 8.82 9.98 -0.05
C GLU A 80 8.54 10.73 -1.34
N TYR A 81 8.51 12.05 -1.26
CA TYR A 81 8.17 12.93 -2.38
C TYR A 81 9.43 13.35 -3.13
N TYR A 82 9.44 13.13 -4.44
CA TYR A 82 10.48 13.59 -5.36
C TYR A 82 9.88 14.45 -6.46
N TYR A 83 10.64 15.43 -6.94
CA TYR A 83 10.24 16.33 -8.02
C TYR A 83 11.35 16.51 -9.07
N ASP A 84 10.95 16.89 -10.26
CA ASP A 84 11.82 17.29 -11.37
C ASP A 84 11.37 18.67 -11.86
N SER A 85 11.98 19.72 -11.30
CA SER A 85 11.59 21.11 -11.56
C SER A 85 11.95 21.59 -12.97
N ALA A 86 13.03 21.04 -13.53
CA ALA A 86 13.56 21.45 -14.83
C ALA A 86 13.07 20.56 -15.98
N ASN A 87 12.28 19.52 -15.70
CA ASN A 87 11.85 18.53 -16.67
C ASN A 87 13.02 17.82 -17.42
N THR A 88 14.11 17.64 -16.71
CA THR A 88 15.36 17.08 -17.24
C THR A 88 15.51 15.58 -16.99
N GLY A 89 14.64 14.99 -16.19
CA GLY A 89 14.76 13.62 -15.69
C GLY A 89 15.64 13.50 -14.45
N VAL A 90 16.17 14.61 -13.94
CA VAL A 90 16.91 14.66 -12.67
C VAL A 90 15.93 14.88 -11.53
N TRP A 91 15.87 13.91 -10.61
CA TRP A 91 14.93 13.89 -9.50
C TRP A 91 15.60 14.36 -8.21
N ALA A 92 15.02 15.36 -7.56
CA ALA A 92 15.42 15.84 -6.25
C ALA A 92 14.39 15.41 -5.20
N ALA A 93 14.86 15.05 -4.02
CA ALA A 93 14.00 14.90 -2.85
C ALA A 93 13.49 16.28 -2.42
N PHE A 94 12.22 16.38 -2.09
CA PHE A 94 11.66 17.63 -1.56
C PHE A 94 12.07 17.76 -0.09
N ASP A 95 12.85 18.82 0.19
CA ASP A 95 13.22 19.20 1.55
C ASP A 95 12.35 20.37 1.99
N SER A 96 11.59 20.19 3.06
CA SER A 96 10.77 21.26 3.64
C SER A 96 11.56 22.18 4.57
N SER A 97 12.79 21.84 4.94
CA SER A 97 13.63 22.65 5.82
C SER A 97 14.50 23.63 5.03
N ILE A 98 14.00 24.84 4.83
CA ILE A 98 14.76 25.96 4.20
C ILE A 98 15.97 26.40 5.06
N THR A 99 16.14 25.85 6.27
CA THR A 99 17.07 26.42 7.26
C THR A 99 18.23 25.51 7.70
N THR A 100 18.29 24.25 7.27
CA THR A 100 19.41 23.37 7.62
C THR A 100 19.79 22.45 6.45
N PRO A 101 21.10 22.28 6.15
CA PRO A 101 21.57 21.45 5.03
C PRO A 101 21.50 19.94 5.32
N LYS A 102 20.54 19.46 6.10
CA LYS A 102 20.24 18.05 6.24
C LYS A 102 19.08 17.73 5.34
N PHE A 103 19.36 16.99 4.28
CA PHE A 103 18.39 16.43 3.33
C PHE A 103 17.37 15.54 4.06
N ASP A 104 16.39 16.15 4.69
CA ASP A 104 15.28 15.44 5.27
C ASP A 104 14.19 15.34 4.20
N THR A 105 14.19 14.20 3.52
CA THR A 105 13.21 13.91 2.47
C THR A 105 11.80 14.11 3.03
N PHE A 106 11.00 14.95 2.38
CA PHE A 106 9.62 15.16 2.79
C PHE A 106 8.86 13.83 2.67
N ARG A 107 8.42 13.32 3.83
CA ARG A 107 7.79 12.02 3.96
C ARG A 107 6.37 12.18 4.47
N PHE A 108 5.46 11.54 3.78
CA PHE A 108 4.11 11.34 4.28
C PHE A 108 4.03 9.95 4.92
N ALA A 109 3.46 9.88 6.11
CA ALA A 109 3.21 8.63 6.79
C ALA A 109 1.69 8.42 6.92
N TYR A 110 1.24 7.25 6.57
CA TYR A 110 -0.15 6.85 6.66
C TYR A 110 -0.27 5.58 7.49
N ARG A 111 -1.39 5.46 8.17
CA ARG A 111 -1.70 4.29 8.99
C ARG A 111 -2.76 3.45 8.30
N VAL A 112 -2.43 2.20 8.00
CA VAL A 112 -3.45 1.22 7.60
C VAL A 112 -4.17 0.76 8.87
N PRO A 113 -5.50 0.89 8.95
CA PRO A 113 -6.25 0.37 10.09
C PRO A 113 -6.19 -1.16 10.14
N PRO A 114 -6.44 -1.79 11.30
CA PRO A 114 -6.54 -3.23 11.41
C PRO A 114 -7.56 -3.79 10.41
N VAL A 115 -7.16 -4.79 9.65
CA VAL A 115 -8.00 -5.43 8.62
C VAL A 115 -8.72 -6.65 9.21
N LEU A 116 -8.04 -7.36 10.11
CA LEU A 116 -8.62 -8.50 10.83
C LEU A 116 -9.12 -8.05 12.20
N PRO A 117 -10.25 -8.59 12.69
CA PRO A 117 -10.69 -8.39 14.06
C PRO A 117 -9.61 -8.82 15.07
N PRO A 118 -9.56 -8.16 16.24
CA PRO A 118 -8.63 -8.57 17.29
C PRO A 118 -8.88 -10.02 17.73
N GLY A 119 -7.83 -10.82 17.71
CA GLY A 119 -7.89 -12.23 18.12
C GLY A 119 -8.15 -13.22 16.98
N ASP A 120 -8.43 -12.74 15.78
CA ASP A 120 -8.52 -13.62 14.61
C ASP A 120 -7.14 -14.22 14.28
N PRO A 121 -7.12 -15.48 13.80
CA PRO A 121 -5.88 -16.11 13.40
C PRO A 121 -5.24 -15.36 12.23
N SER A 122 -3.93 -15.33 12.23
CA SER A 122 -3.12 -14.86 11.11
C SER A 122 -3.44 -15.66 9.85
N GLU A 123 -3.67 -14.96 8.74
CA GLU A 123 -3.94 -15.60 7.45
C GLU A 123 -3.38 -14.81 6.27
N PRO A 124 -3.00 -15.51 5.18
CA PRO A 124 -2.51 -14.86 3.96
C PRO A 124 -3.52 -13.86 3.41
N MET A 125 -3.06 -12.65 3.16
CA MET A 125 -3.90 -11.53 2.72
C MET A 125 -3.35 -10.85 1.46
N LYS A 126 -4.26 -10.38 0.64
CA LYS A 126 -3.98 -9.50 -0.50
C LYS A 126 -5.04 -8.42 -0.61
N GLY A 127 -4.66 -7.26 -1.11
CA GLY A 127 -5.63 -6.18 -1.26
C GLY A 127 -5.03 -4.94 -1.90
N LEU A 128 -5.77 -3.84 -1.76
CA LEU A 128 -5.37 -2.52 -2.22
C LEU A 128 -5.34 -1.55 -1.04
N ILE A 129 -4.33 -0.70 -1.03
CA ILE A 129 -4.21 0.42 -0.11
C ILE A 129 -4.42 1.69 -0.92
N TYR A 130 -5.36 2.52 -0.48
CA TYR A 130 -5.69 3.81 -1.08
C TYR A 130 -5.14 4.92 -0.18
N VAL A 131 -4.10 5.60 -0.65
CA VAL A 131 -3.48 6.70 0.08
C VAL A 131 -3.96 8.01 -0.50
N LYS A 132 -4.99 8.59 0.12
CA LYS A 132 -5.58 9.86 -0.30
C LYS A 132 -4.89 11.04 0.37
N GLN A 133 -4.51 12.03 -0.44
CA GLN A 133 -4.02 13.33 0.00
C GLN A 133 -5.07 14.39 -0.31
N GLN A 134 -5.63 14.99 0.75
CA GLN A 134 -6.65 16.03 0.64
C GLN A 134 -6.54 16.99 1.83
N PRO A 135 -6.37 18.30 1.63
CA PRO A 135 -6.17 18.93 0.30
C PRO A 135 -4.85 18.50 -0.34
N PHE A 136 -4.81 18.42 -1.67
CA PHE A 136 -3.58 18.31 -2.41
C PHE A 136 -3.13 19.70 -2.87
N ILE A 137 -1.90 20.06 -2.50
CA ILE A 137 -1.29 21.32 -2.91
C ILE A 137 -0.20 20.99 -3.92
N LYS A 138 -0.42 21.37 -5.17
CA LYS A 138 0.56 21.18 -6.24
C LYS A 138 1.72 22.18 -6.06
N VAL A 139 2.87 21.67 -5.63
CA VAL A 139 4.11 22.47 -5.50
C VAL A 139 4.96 22.38 -6.77
N HIS A 140 4.95 21.23 -7.43
CA HIS A 140 5.75 20.98 -8.63
C HIS A 140 4.89 20.34 -9.72
N ASP A 141 5.23 20.64 -10.97
CA ASP A 141 4.48 20.13 -12.14
C ASP A 141 4.82 18.68 -12.48
N ARG A 142 5.95 18.17 -12.01
CA ARG A 142 6.38 16.81 -12.28
C ARG A 142 6.92 16.17 -11.00
N ILE A 143 6.25 15.11 -10.58
CA ILE A 143 6.55 14.43 -9.32
C ILE A 143 6.61 12.93 -9.48
N LYS A 144 7.18 12.25 -8.48
CA LYS A 144 7.04 10.82 -8.23
C LYS A 144 7.09 10.54 -6.73
N TYR A 145 6.54 9.41 -6.33
CA TYR A 145 6.68 8.91 -4.96
C TYR A 145 7.55 7.66 -4.94
N VAL A 146 8.36 7.58 -3.89
CA VAL A 146 9.00 6.34 -3.45
C VAL A 146 8.19 5.82 -2.28
N VAL A 147 7.75 4.57 -2.35
CA VAL A 147 6.78 4.00 -1.41
C VAL A 147 7.33 2.72 -0.79
N TYR A 148 7.14 2.58 0.49
CA TYR A 148 7.38 1.35 1.25
C TYR A 148 6.43 1.27 2.43
N MET A 149 6.26 0.08 2.99
CA MET A 149 5.44 -0.13 4.17
C MET A 149 6.11 -1.10 5.15
N TYR A 150 5.58 -1.11 6.37
CA TYR A 150 5.90 -2.10 7.39
C TYR A 150 4.65 -2.87 7.77
N ASP A 151 4.78 -4.18 8.00
CA ASP A 151 3.78 -4.96 8.71
C ASP A 151 3.87 -4.71 10.23
N LYS A 152 2.97 -5.28 11.00
CA LYS A 152 2.95 -5.14 12.46
C LYS A 152 4.13 -5.85 13.15
N ALA A 153 4.70 -6.88 12.52
CA ALA A 153 5.90 -7.57 12.97
C ALA A 153 7.18 -6.71 12.76
N GLY A 154 7.09 -5.63 11.97
CA GLY A 154 8.20 -4.73 11.66
C GLY A 154 9.00 -5.11 10.41
N HIS A 155 8.51 -6.04 9.60
CA HIS A 155 9.16 -6.35 8.33
C HIS A 155 8.87 -5.24 7.33
N LYS A 156 9.92 -4.73 6.72
CA LYS A 156 9.81 -3.69 5.70
C LYS A 156 9.59 -4.33 4.33
N SER A 157 8.60 -3.85 3.58
CA SER A 157 8.39 -4.22 2.18
C SER A 157 9.57 -3.84 1.28
N ASP A 158 9.57 -4.32 0.06
CA ASP A 158 10.40 -3.71 -0.97
C ASP A 158 10.00 -2.25 -1.17
N THR A 159 10.95 -1.45 -1.62
CA THR A 159 10.72 -0.05 -1.96
C THR A 159 10.36 0.03 -3.43
N ILE A 160 9.19 0.60 -3.74
CA ILE A 160 8.74 0.82 -5.11
C ILE A 160 8.74 2.31 -5.47
N GLN A 161 8.78 2.61 -6.77
CA GLN A 161 8.63 3.97 -7.28
C GLN A 161 7.38 4.04 -8.15
N THR A 162 6.63 5.15 -8.05
CA THR A 162 5.59 5.46 -9.02
C THR A 162 6.22 5.84 -10.37
N PRO A 163 5.49 5.67 -11.47
CA PRO A 163 5.82 6.40 -12.69
C PRO A 163 5.89 7.90 -12.45
N SER A 164 6.52 8.64 -13.37
CA SER A 164 6.47 10.10 -13.35
C SER A 164 5.03 10.59 -13.52
N ILE A 165 4.60 11.46 -12.61
CA ILE A 165 3.28 12.09 -12.59
C ILE A 165 3.46 13.52 -13.05
N SER A 166 2.83 13.90 -14.18
CA SER A 166 2.89 15.28 -14.72
C SER A 166 1.57 15.98 -14.52
N PHE A 167 1.62 17.23 -14.12
CA PHE A 167 0.51 18.18 -13.98
C PHE A 167 0.57 19.30 -15.05
N LYS A 168 1.26 19.03 -16.16
CA LYS A 168 1.32 19.85 -17.36
C LYS A 168 0.64 19.16 -18.52
#